data_115c24fcb95cd800c3d5d49da29706a4
#
_entry.id   115c24fcb95cd800c3d5d49da29706a4
#
_cell.length_a   1.000
_cell.length_b   1.000
_cell.length_c   1.000
_cell.angle_alpha   90.00
_cell.angle_beta   90.00
_cell.angle_gamma   90.00
#
_symmetry.space_group_name_H-M   'P 1'
#
loop_
_entity.id
_entity.type
_entity.pdbx_description
1 polymer ?
#
loop_
_entity_poly.entity_id
_entity_poly.type
_entity_poly.pdbx_seq_one_letter_code
_entity_poly.pdbx_strand_id
1 'polypeptide(L)'
;MDWYPLYNSLRIALISTVIIIIAGIAAAYYVARLPRVLKGVLDVLFTLPLVLPPTVVGYLLLRVLGPKRAVGAWALTHFNLKLTMVWWSAIFATAVVIFPLMYRTARGAFESFDQTLADAGRTLGRSNTWIFWRVRMPCCRQGILAGTVLAFARALGEYGATSMVAGYTPGRTATISTTVYQLWRTNDDALAFKWVVVNLAISAVVLLAVNLLEKRERGVRKAWH
;
A
#
# COMPACT_ATOMS: atom_id res chain seq x y z
N MET A 1 -0.19 -25.22 15.30
CA MET A 1 -0.47 -24.17 14.30
C MET A 1 0.81 -23.36 14.16
N ASP A 2 1.37 -23.29 12.96
CA ASP A 2 2.56 -22.47 12.68
C ASP A 2 2.15 -21.01 12.51
N TRP A 3 2.70 -20.12 13.33
CA TRP A 3 2.35 -18.68 13.30
C TRP A 3 3.13 -17.87 12.27
N TYR A 4 4.00 -18.51 11.49
CA TYR A 4 4.77 -17.84 10.45
C TYR A 4 3.91 -17.07 9.44
N PRO A 5 2.76 -17.59 8.93
CA PRO A 5 1.91 -16.86 7.99
C PRO A 5 1.38 -15.54 8.54
N LEU A 6 1.05 -15.49 9.84
CA LEU A 6 0.62 -14.25 10.50
C LEU A 6 1.74 -13.22 10.55
N TYR A 7 2.90 -13.63 11.06
CA TYR A 7 4.07 -12.75 11.15
C TYR A 7 4.47 -12.23 9.77
N ASN A 8 4.49 -13.10 8.76
CA ASN A 8 4.85 -12.71 7.40
C ASN A 8 3.84 -11.75 6.78
N SER A 9 2.52 -11.96 6.96
CA SER A 9 1.48 -11.06 6.48
C SER A 9 1.59 -9.67 7.11
N LEU A 10 1.77 -9.59 8.42
CA LEU A 10 1.94 -8.31 9.12
C LEU A 10 3.19 -7.57 8.67
N ARG A 11 4.31 -8.28 8.54
CA ARG A 11 5.58 -7.73 8.07
C ARG A 11 5.46 -7.17 6.65
N ILE A 12 4.86 -7.94 5.72
CA ILE A 12 4.65 -7.50 4.34
C ILE A 12 3.73 -6.27 4.31
N ALA A 13 2.59 -6.32 5.02
CA ALA A 13 1.64 -5.21 5.06
C ALA A 13 2.27 -3.93 5.61
N LEU A 14 3.02 -4.01 6.71
CA LEU A 14 3.70 -2.86 7.30
C LEU A 14 4.75 -2.26 6.37
N ILE A 15 5.67 -3.08 5.85
CA ILE A 15 6.74 -2.58 4.99
C ILE A 15 6.17 -2.00 3.69
N SER A 16 5.22 -2.70 3.05
CA SER A 16 4.57 -2.20 1.83
C SER A 16 3.86 -0.86 2.10
N THR A 17 3.15 -0.75 3.22
CA THR A 17 2.45 0.48 3.60
C THR A 17 3.44 1.65 3.81
N VAL A 18 4.55 1.43 4.50
CA VAL A 18 5.58 2.47 4.68
C VAL A 18 6.15 2.92 3.33
N ILE A 19 6.44 1.99 2.43
CA ILE A 19 6.93 2.29 1.08
C ILE A 19 5.92 3.14 0.32
N ILE A 20 4.63 2.76 0.32
CA ILE A 20 3.62 3.47 -0.46
C ILE A 20 3.20 4.80 0.16
N ILE A 21 3.36 5.01 1.46
CA ILE A 21 3.19 6.33 2.08
C ILE A 21 4.16 7.31 1.43
N ILE A 22 5.43 6.98 1.37
CA ILE A 22 6.46 7.84 0.80
C ILE A 22 6.23 8.02 -0.70
N ALA A 23 6.11 6.92 -1.44
CA ALA A 23 5.94 6.94 -2.89
C ALA A 23 4.61 7.59 -3.32
N GLY A 24 3.51 7.26 -2.63
CA GLY A 24 2.17 7.76 -2.93
C GLY A 24 2.02 9.26 -2.63
N ILE A 25 2.56 9.74 -1.50
CA ILE A 25 2.58 11.18 -1.17
C ILE A 25 3.42 11.94 -2.19
N ALA A 26 4.62 11.45 -2.52
CA ALA A 26 5.47 12.08 -3.52
C ALA A 26 4.79 12.12 -4.88
N ALA A 27 4.27 11.00 -5.37
CA ALA A 27 3.55 10.95 -6.64
C ALA A 27 2.34 11.89 -6.64
N ALA A 28 1.50 11.86 -5.60
CA ALA A 28 0.33 12.73 -5.47
C ALA A 28 0.70 14.22 -5.49
N TYR A 29 1.76 14.59 -4.79
CA TYR A 29 2.22 15.98 -4.71
C TYR A 29 2.74 16.51 -6.05
N TYR A 30 3.53 15.70 -6.77
CA TYR A 30 4.07 16.11 -8.06
C TYR A 30 2.99 16.10 -9.14
N VAL A 31 2.16 15.05 -9.21
CA VAL A 31 1.12 14.94 -10.22
C VAL A 31 0.04 16.02 -10.08
N ALA A 32 -0.31 16.42 -8.85
CA ALA A 32 -1.26 17.51 -8.61
C ALA A 32 -0.86 18.85 -9.28
N ARG A 33 0.44 19.04 -9.58
CA ARG A 33 1.02 20.26 -10.17
C ARG A 33 1.22 20.19 -11.68
N LEU A 34 1.02 19.03 -12.29
CA LEU A 34 1.26 18.83 -13.72
C LEU A 34 0.15 19.44 -14.59
N PRO A 35 0.47 19.73 -15.86
CA PRO A 35 -0.52 20.13 -16.86
C PRO A 35 -1.62 19.07 -17.00
N ARG A 36 -2.84 19.51 -17.33
CA ARG A 36 -4.06 18.68 -17.33
C ARG A 36 -3.92 17.35 -18.08
N VAL A 37 -3.28 17.37 -19.25
CA VAL A 37 -3.13 16.16 -20.09
C VAL A 37 -2.19 15.14 -19.42
N LEU A 38 -1.00 15.56 -19.00
CA LEU A 38 0.00 14.69 -18.36
C LEU A 38 -0.51 14.15 -17.03
N LYS A 39 -1.20 15.01 -16.26
CA LYS A 39 -1.89 14.62 -15.05
C LYS A 39 -2.89 13.50 -15.30
N GLY A 40 -3.75 13.63 -16.32
CA GLY A 40 -4.74 12.61 -16.67
C GLY A 40 -4.10 11.27 -17.06
N VAL A 41 -3.02 11.29 -17.85
CA VAL A 41 -2.30 10.08 -18.26
C VAL A 41 -1.69 9.36 -17.03
N LEU A 42 -1.00 10.11 -16.17
CA LEU A 42 -0.39 9.54 -14.96
C LEU A 42 -1.44 9.02 -13.96
N ASP A 43 -2.60 9.68 -13.88
CA ASP A 43 -3.71 9.21 -13.06
C ASP A 43 -4.20 7.84 -13.51
N VAL A 44 -4.41 7.67 -14.80
CA VAL A 44 -4.81 6.37 -15.37
C VAL A 44 -3.74 5.33 -15.05
N LEU A 45 -2.47 5.63 -15.31
CA LEU A 45 -1.37 4.71 -15.09
C LEU A 45 -1.25 4.29 -13.61
N PHE A 46 -1.30 5.26 -12.69
CA PHE A 46 -1.15 5.00 -11.26
C PHE A 46 -2.38 4.36 -10.61
N THR A 47 -3.55 4.50 -11.23
CA THR A 47 -4.78 3.89 -10.73
C THR A 47 -5.14 2.58 -11.43
N LEU A 48 -4.46 2.25 -12.52
CA LEU A 48 -4.69 1.02 -13.27
C LEU A 48 -4.67 -0.26 -12.41
N PRO A 49 -3.70 -0.44 -11.46
CA PRO A 49 -3.69 -1.63 -10.61
C PRO A 49 -4.93 -1.80 -9.71
N LEU A 50 -5.70 -0.74 -9.48
CA LEU A 50 -6.94 -0.82 -8.69
C LEU A 50 -8.09 -1.47 -9.48
N VAL A 51 -8.10 -1.29 -10.79
CA VAL A 51 -9.15 -1.80 -11.69
C VAL A 51 -8.82 -3.22 -12.15
N LEU A 52 -7.54 -3.53 -12.30
CA LEU A 52 -7.10 -4.86 -12.72
C LEU A 52 -7.27 -5.88 -11.57
N PRO A 53 -7.69 -7.13 -11.89
CA PRO A 53 -7.61 -8.21 -10.93
C PRO A 53 -6.18 -8.35 -10.36
N PRO A 54 -6.02 -8.52 -9.04
CA PRO A 54 -4.68 -8.61 -8.42
C PRO A 54 -3.79 -9.72 -9.01
N THR A 55 -4.38 -10.82 -9.47
CA THR A 55 -3.68 -11.89 -10.18
C THR A 55 -3.08 -11.43 -11.51
N VAL A 56 -3.79 -10.54 -12.24
CA VAL A 56 -3.28 -9.95 -13.49
C VAL A 56 -2.09 -9.04 -13.19
N VAL A 57 -2.20 -8.20 -12.15
CA VAL A 57 -1.07 -7.37 -11.69
C VAL A 57 0.12 -8.24 -11.31
N GLY A 58 -0.10 -9.32 -10.55
CA GLY A 58 0.94 -10.29 -10.18
C GLY A 58 1.59 -10.94 -11.39
N TYR A 59 0.80 -11.33 -12.40
CA TYR A 59 1.32 -11.89 -13.65
C TYR A 59 2.20 -10.90 -14.42
N LEU A 60 1.77 -9.64 -14.54
CA LEU A 60 2.55 -8.59 -15.17
C LEU A 60 3.88 -8.36 -14.44
N LEU A 61 3.84 -8.31 -13.10
CA LEU A 61 5.06 -8.24 -12.30
C LEU A 61 5.98 -9.44 -12.52
N LEU A 62 5.44 -10.64 -12.58
CA LEU A 62 6.21 -11.86 -12.87
C LEU A 62 6.84 -11.82 -14.26
N ARG A 63 6.15 -11.22 -15.25
CA ARG A 63 6.69 -11.00 -16.61
C ARG A 63 7.88 -10.05 -16.64
N VAL A 64 7.97 -9.13 -15.67
CA VAL A 64 9.08 -8.16 -15.55
C VAL A 64 10.18 -8.67 -14.62
N LEU A 65 9.79 -9.18 -13.45
CA LEU A 65 10.70 -9.53 -12.35
C LEU A 65 11.20 -10.99 -12.38
N GLY A 66 10.62 -11.82 -13.23
CA GLY A 66 10.98 -13.25 -13.31
C GLY A 66 12.46 -13.47 -13.66
N PRO A 67 13.10 -14.56 -13.20
CA PRO A 67 14.54 -14.76 -13.32
C PRO A 67 15.05 -14.91 -14.77
N LYS A 68 14.16 -15.24 -15.71
CA LYS A 68 14.43 -15.29 -17.16
C LYS A 68 13.95 -14.05 -17.91
N ARG A 69 13.57 -12.98 -17.22
CA ARG A 69 13.06 -11.71 -17.80
C ARG A 69 14.07 -10.59 -17.62
N ALA A 70 13.91 -9.51 -18.37
CA ALA A 70 14.91 -8.44 -18.46
C ALA A 70 15.40 -7.95 -17.09
N VAL A 71 14.48 -7.51 -16.21
CA VAL A 71 14.83 -6.96 -14.89
C VAL A 71 15.30 -8.09 -13.94
N GLY A 72 14.59 -9.22 -13.92
CA GLY A 72 14.93 -10.33 -13.03
C GLY A 72 16.27 -10.99 -13.38
N ALA A 73 16.54 -11.18 -14.69
CA ALA A 73 17.83 -11.71 -15.15
C ALA A 73 18.98 -10.73 -14.85
N TRP A 74 18.77 -9.43 -15.09
CA TRP A 74 19.74 -8.40 -14.77
C TRP A 74 20.08 -8.37 -13.26
N ALA A 75 19.07 -8.40 -12.40
CA ALA A 75 19.26 -8.42 -10.94
C ALA A 75 19.98 -9.72 -10.48
N LEU A 76 19.67 -10.85 -11.10
CA LEU A 76 20.28 -12.12 -10.78
C LEU A 76 21.74 -12.16 -11.21
N THR A 77 22.08 -11.65 -12.41
CA THR A 77 23.45 -11.67 -12.93
C THR A 77 24.39 -10.69 -12.26
N HIS A 78 23.91 -9.48 -11.91
CA HIS A 78 24.77 -8.42 -11.36
C HIS A 78 24.83 -8.42 -9.84
N PHE A 79 23.74 -8.82 -9.17
CA PHE A 79 23.60 -8.74 -7.70
C PHE A 79 23.33 -10.08 -7.02
N ASN A 80 23.25 -11.17 -7.79
CA ASN A 80 22.82 -12.48 -7.31
C ASN A 80 21.50 -12.44 -6.54
N LEU A 81 20.59 -11.52 -6.93
CA LEU A 81 19.35 -11.20 -6.23
C LEU A 81 18.14 -11.80 -6.95
N LYS A 82 17.47 -12.76 -6.31
CA LYS A 82 16.20 -13.30 -6.82
C LYS A 82 15.06 -12.33 -6.49
N LEU A 83 14.37 -11.81 -7.52
CA LEU A 83 13.27 -10.86 -7.39
C LEU A 83 11.89 -11.54 -7.24
N THR A 84 11.81 -12.87 -7.38
CA THR A 84 10.57 -13.64 -7.28
C THR A 84 10.77 -14.89 -6.43
N MET A 85 9.66 -15.49 -5.96
CA MET A 85 9.64 -16.68 -5.10
C MET A 85 10.42 -16.53 -3.79
N VAL A 86 10.45 -15.32 -3.26
CA VAL A 86 11.04 -14.96 -1.96
C VAL A 86 10.06 -14.12 -1.16
N TRP A 87 10.17 -14.10 0.16
CA TRP A 87 9.22 -13.41 1.03
C TRP A 87 9.11 -11.90 0.73
N TRP A 88 10.23 -11.26 0.44
CA TRP A 88 10.25 -9.82 0.16
C TRP A 88 9.70 -9.47 -1.23
N SER A 89 9.59 -10.43 -2.16
CA SER A 89 8.92 -10.19 -3.44
C SER A 89 7.42 -9.91 -3.27
N ALA A 90 6.81 -10.44 -2.21
CA ALA A 90 5.44 -10.11 -1.83
C ALA A 90 5.27 -8.63 -1.46
N ILE A 91 6.32 -7.96 -0.94
CA ILE A 91 6.29 -6.54 -0.62
C ILE A 91 6.06 -5.72 -1.90
N PHE A 92 6.79 -6.01 -2.98
CA PHE A 92 6.60 -5.33 -4.25
C PHE A 92 5.21 -5.57 -4.84
N ALA A 93 4.76 -6.83 -4.82
CA ALA A 93 3.44 -7.19 -5.32
C ALA A 93 2.33 -6.43 -4.55
N THR A 94 2.39 -6.48 -3.23
CA THR A 94 1.45 -5.78 -2.35
C THR A 94 1.53 -4.27 -2.55
N ALA A 95 2.75 -3.69 -2.58
CA ALA A 95 2.94 -2.26 -2.76
C ALA A 95 2.30 -1.75 -4.05
N VAL A 96 2.46 -2.44 -5.18
CA VAL A 96 1.85 -2.05 -6.46
C VAL A 96 0.32 -2.09 -6.38
N VAL A 97 -0.26 -3.11 -5.72
CA VAL A 97 -1.73 -3.24 -5.59
C VAL A 97 -2.33 -2.17 -4.68
N ILE A 98 -1.66 -1.81 -3.59
CA ILE A 98 -2.18 -0.84 -2.62
C ILE A 98 -1.79 0.62 -2.93
N PHE A 99 -0.81 0.84 -3.81
CA PHE A 99 -0.34 2.17 -4.20
C PHE A 99 -1.46 3.12 -4.67
N PRO A 100 -2.39 2.70 -5.54
CA PRO A 100 -3.48 3.56 -5.99
C PRO A 100 -4.33 4.14 -4.85
N LEU A 101 -4.54 3.39 -3.77
CA LEU A 101 -5.34 3.83 -2.63
C LEU A 101 -4.69 5.03 -1.94
N MET A 102 -3.40 4.91 -1.64
CA MET A 102 -2.63 6.00 -1.03
C MET A 102 -2.49 7.20 -1.97
N TYR A 103 -2.15 6.94 -3.25
CA TYR A 103 -2.01 7.98 -4.25
C TYR A 103 -3.28 8.83 -4.40
N ARG A 104 -4.45 8.19 -4.59
CA ARG A 104 -5.72 8.90 -4.81
C ARG A 104 -6.17 9.70 -3.61
N THR A 105 -6.04 9.15 -2.40
CA THR A 105 -6.43 9.85 -1.17
C THR A 105 -5.50 11.03 -0.86
N ALA A 106 -4.19 10.83 -1.00
CA ALA A 106 -3.22 11.92 -0.83
C ALA A 106 -3.41 13.01 -1.90
N ARG A 107 -3.66 12.63 -3.15
CA ARG A 107 -3.91 13.57 -4.23
C ARG A 107 -5.17 14.39 -3.98
N GLY A 108 -6.29 13.76 -3.62
CA GLY A 108 -7.52 14.48 -3.27
C GLY A 108 -7.30 15.47 -2.13
N ALA A 109 -6.50 15.10 -1.12
CA ALA A 109 -6.15 16.01 -0.03
C ALA A 109 -5.29 17.19 -0.50
N PHE A 110 -4.34 16.98 -1.43
CA PHE A 110 -3.52 18.06 -1.99
C PHE A 110 -4.29 18.97 -2.94
N GLU A 111 -5.28 18.45 -3.65
CA GLU A 111 -6.13 19.23 -4.55
C GLU A 111 -7.15 20.08 -3.78
N SER A 112 -7.62 19.61 -2.64
CA SER A 112 -8.51 20.36 -1.74
C SER A 112 -7.78 21.38 -0.84
N PHE A 113 -6.44 21.42 -0.89
CA PHE A 113 -5.65 22.34 -0.09
C PHE A 113 -5.81 23.78 -0.59
N ASP A 114 -6.12 24.72 0.32
CA ASP A 114 -6.22 26.13 0.01
C ASP A 114 -4.82 26.71 -0.33
N GLN A 115 -4.66 27.08 -1.59
CA GLN A 115 -3.40 27.61 -2.10
C GLN A 115 -3.02 28.96 -1.50
N THR A 116 -3.99 29.74 -1.01
CA THR A 116 -3.76 31.06 -0.37
C THR A 116 -2.87 30.92 0.85
N LEU A 117 -2.96 29.81 1.59
CA LEU A 117 -2.09 29.53 2.73
C LEU A 117 -0.62 29.35 2.31
N ALA A 118 -0.39 28.71 1.15
CA ALA A 118 0.97 28.57 0.63
C ALA A 118 1.52 29.91 0.12
N ASP A 119 0.68 30.72 -0.51
CA ASP A 119 1.07 32.05 -1.02
C ASP A 119 1.38 33.01 0.12
N ALA A 120 0.58 33.03 1.20
CA ALA A 120 0.89 33.77 2.41
C ALA A 120 2.24 33.36 3.02
N GLY A 121 2.53 32.04 3.04
CA GLY A 121 3.83 31.56 3.49
C GLY A 121 5.01 32.08 2.63
N ARG A 122 4.82 32.15 1.31
CA ARG A 122 5.83 32.72 0.38
C ARG A 122 6.03 34.22 0.60
N THR A 123 4.94 34.97 0.80
CA THR A 123 5.00 36.42 1.12
C THR A 123 5.79 36.68 2.41
N LEU A 124 5.74 35.76 3.37
CA LEU A 124 6.55 35.79 4.59
C LEU A 124 8.00 35.26 4.41
N GLY A 125 8.44 35.09 3.16
CA GLY A 125 9.80 34.66 2.84
C GLY A 125 10.11 33.19 3.16
N ARG A 126 9.09 32.34 3.39
CA ARG A 126 9.30 30.91 3.69
C ARG A 126 9.55 30.09 2.43
N SER A 127 10.51 29.16 2.51
CA SER A 127 10.81 28.26 1.39
C SER A 127 9.66 27.28 1.07
N ASN A 128 9.57 26.81 -0.17
CA ASN A 128 8.55 25.83 -0.57
C ASN A 128 8.64 24.54 0.24
N THR A 129 9.84 24.11 0.64
CA THR A 129 10.04 22.94 1.50
C THR A 129 9.47 23.16 2.90
N TRP A 130 9.69 24.35 3.48
CA TRP A 130 9.12 24.72 4.75
C TRP A 130 7.59 24.75 4.70
N ILE A 131 7.02 25.37 3.65
CA ILE A 131 5.56 25.44 3.41
C ILE A 131 4.98 24.03 3.25
N PHE A 132 5.68 23.14 2.54
CA PHE A 132 5.23 21.76 2.38
C PHE A 132 5.11 21.05 3.74
N TRP A 133 6.15 21.06 4.56
CA TRP A 133 6.16 20.31 5.81
C TRP A 133 5.39 20.98 6.96
N ARG A 134 5.35 22.30 7.01
CA ARG A 134 4.75 23.05 8.12
C ARG A 134 3.32 23.53 7.86
N VAL A 135 2.90 23.62 6.61
CA VAL A 135 1.55 24.10 6.24
C VAL A 135 0.79 23.02 5.50
N ARG A 136 1.27 22.58 4.34
CA ARG A 136 0.52 21.67 3.45
C ARG A 136 0.33 20.28 4.08
N MET A 137 1.38 19.64 4.58
CA MET A 137 1.29 18.31 5.17
C MET A 137 0.33 18.26 6.38
N PRO A 138 0.40 19.17 7.36
CA PRO A 138 -0.57 19.21 8.45
C PRO A 138 -2.01 19.43 7.99
N CYS A 139 -2.25 20.30 7.00
CA CYS A 139 -3.60 20.51 6.45
C CYS A 139 -4.15 19.27 5.73
N CYS A 140 -3.31 18.52 5.04
CA CYS A 140 -3.67 17.33 4.26
C CYS A 140 -3.63 16.02 5.07
N ARG A 141 -3.24 16.06 6.36
CA ARG A 141 -2.97 14.87 7.18
C ARG A 141 -4.15 13.88 7.23
N GLN A 142 -5.38 14.35 7.25
CA GLN A 142 -6.56 13.48 7.33
C GLN A 142 -6.69 12.58 6.10
N GLY A 143 -6.53 13.13 4.89
CA GLY A 143 -6.55 12.34 3.66
C GLY A 143 -5.36 11.36 3.57
N ILE A 144 -4.19 11.79 4.04
CA ILE A 144 -3.00 10.94 4.09
C ILE A 144 -3.19 9.78 5.08
N LEU A 145 -3.71 10.05 6.27
CA LEU A 145 -4.01 9.01 7.27
C LEU A 145 -5.09 8.05 6.76
N ALA A 146 -6.17 8.55 6.18
CA ALA A 146 -7.22 7.72 5.60
C ALA A 146 -6.65 6.80 4.50
N GLY A 147 -5.80 7.32 3.62
CA GLY A 147 -5.12 6.53 2.59
C GLY A 147 -4.20 5.48 3.16
N THR A 148 -3.43 5.82 4.20
CA THR A 148 -2.54 4.89 4.90
C THR A 148 -3.30 3.70 5.47
N VAL A 149 -4.40 3.99 6.12
CA VAL A 149 -5.25 3.00 6.75
C VAL A 149 -5.91 2.06 5.75
N LEU A 150 -6.51 2.62 4.70
CA LEU A 150 -7.11 1.84 3.62
C LEU A 150 -6.08 0.96 2.93
N ALA A 151 -4.88 1.49 2.67
CA ALA A 151 -3.80 0.73 2.07
C ALA A 151 -3.32 -0.41 2.97
N PHE A 152 -3.14 -0.18 4.27
CA PHE A 152 -2.74 -1.20 5.22
C PHE A 152 -3.80 -2.31 5.37
N ALA A 153 -5.07 -1.94 5.51
CA ALA A 153 -6.16 -2.91 5.58
C ALA A 153 -6.23 -3.77 4.30
N ARG A 154 -6.06 -3.15 3.13
CA ARG A 154 -6.02 -3.86 1.85
C ARG A 154 -4.79 -4.77 1.72
N ALA A 155 -3.64 -4.35 2.26
CA ALA A 155 -2.40 -5.12 2.25
C ALA A 155 -2.51 -6.43 3.03
N LEU A 156 -3.19 -6.44 4.18
CA LEU A 156 -3.39 -7.63 5.00
C LEU A 156 -4.15 -8.74 4.28
N GLY A 157 -5.11 -8.37 3.43
CA GLY A 157 -5.91 -9.31 2.66
C GLY A 157 -5.37 -9.62 1.26
N GLU A 158 -4.13 -9.20 0.93
CA GLU A 158 -3.59 -9.43 -0.41
C GLU A 158 -3.24 -10.90 -0.65
N TYR A 159 -3.82 -11.45 -1.71
CA TYR A 159 -3.60 -12.84 -2.14
C TYR A 159 -3.12 -12.93 -3.58
N GLY A 160 -3.83 -12.28 -4.50
CA GLY A 160 -3.71 -12.55 -5.94
C GLY A 160 -2.32 -12.24 -6.50
N ALA A 161 -1.82 -11.04 -6.25
CA ALA A 161 -0.49 -10.64 -6.72
C ALA A 161 0.62 -11.34 -5.93
N THR A 162 0.42 -11.52 -4.62
CA THR A 162 1.38 -12.21 -3.75
C THR A 162 1.55 -13.68 -4.14
N SER A 163 0.47 -14.40 -4.41
CA SER A 163 0.52 -15.80 -4.82
C SER A 163 1.27 -16.01 -6.14
N MET A 164 1.15 -15.06 -7.08
CA MET A 164 1.83 -15.10 -8.36
C MET A 164 3.34 -14.81 -8.23
N VAL A 165 3.72 -13.81 -7.43
CA VAL A 165 5.11 -13.31 -7.41
C VAL A 165 5.97 -13.99 -6.34
N ALA A 166 5.41 -14.26 -5.15
CA ALA A 166 6.10 -14.89 -4.03
C ALA A 166 5.81 -16.40 -3.92
N GLY A 167 4.68 -16.86 -4.48
CA GLY A 167 4.23 -18.24 -4.35
C GLY A 167 3.83 -18.60 -2.92
N TYR A 168 3.70 -19.92 -2.68
CA TYR A 168 3.44 -20.47 -1.35
C TYR A 168 4.52 -21.49 -0.97
N THR A 169 5.28 -21.15 0.05
CA THR A 169 6.26 -22.08 0.67
C THR A 169 6.13 -21.92 2.18
N PRO A 170 5.74 -23.00 2.91
CA PRO A 170 5.65 -22.99 4.38
C PRO A 170 6.96 -22.51 5.01
N GLY A 171 6.86 -21.65 6.03
CA GLY A 171 8.01 -21.09 6.75
C GLY A 171 8.90 -20.13 5.95
N ARG A 172 8.54 -19.80 4.68
CA ARG A 172 9.34 -18.90 3.83
C ARG A 172 8.55 -17.77 3.18
N THR A 173 7.48 -18.09 2.45
CA THR A 173 6.69 -17.09 1.70
C THR A 173 5.21 -17.11 2.07
N ALA A 174 4.77 -18.09 2.85
CA ALA A 174 3.38 -18.25 3.25
C ALA A 174 2.84 -16.98 3.95
N THR A 175 1.67 -16.52 3.51
CA THR A 175 0.87 -15.48 4.14
C THR A 175 -0.45 -16.08 4.65
N ILE A 176 -1.23 -15.37 5.45
CA ILE A 176 -2.53 -15.89 5.92
C ILE A 176 -3.41 -16.27 4.72
N SER A 177 -3.56 -15.36 3.75
CA SER A 177 -4.42 -15.57 2.58
C SER A 177 -3.97 -16.75 1.72
N THR A 178 -2.66 -16.89 1.46
CA THR A 178 -2.14 -18.04 0.70
C THR A 178 -2.23 -19.34 1.49
N THR A 179 -2.11 -19.29 2.82
CA THR A 179 -2.25 -20.45 3.71
C THR A 179 -3.69 -20.96 3.73
N VAL A 180 -4.68 -20.08 3.89
CA VAL A 180 -6.10 -20.44 3.84
C VAL A 180 -6.44 -21.13 2.52
N TYR A 181 -6.01 -20.56 1.39
CA TYR A 181 -6.24 -21.16 0.08
C TYR A 181 -5.58 -22.53 -0.08
N GLN A 182 -4.34 -22.69 0.38
CA GLN A 182 -3.63 -23.97 0.28
C GLN A 182 -4.25 -25.05 1.16
N LEU A 183 -4.63 -24.74 2.40
CA LEU A 183 -5.28 -25.66 3.31
C LEU A 183 -6.64 -26.12 2.75
N TRP A 184 -7.41 -25.22 2.19
CA TRP A 184 -8.65 -25.55 1.49
C TRP A 184 -8.39 -26.52 0.31
N ARG A 185 -7.37 -26.26 -0.51
CA ARG A 185 -6.98 -27.15 -1.62
C ARG A 185 -6.54 -28.54 -1.18
N THR A 186 -5.96 -28.65 0.00
CA THR A 186 -5.50 -29.94 0.57
C THR A 186 -6.57 -30.59 1.45
N ASN A 187 -7.81 -30.07 1.44
CA ASN A 187 -8.94 -30.60 2.18
C ASN A 187 -8.80 -30.58 3.72
N ASP A 188 -7.97 -29.66 4.25
CA ASP A 188 -7.84 -29.37 5.70
C ASP A 188 -8.68 -28.15 6.09
N ASP A 189 -10.00 -28.33 5.94
CA ASP A 189 -11.00 -27.26 6.19
C ASP A 189 -10.97 -26.77 7.64
N ALA A 190 -10.72 -27.66 8.61
CA ALA A 190 -10.70 -27.30 10.01
C ALA A 190 -9.58 -26.30 10.35
N LEU A 191 -8.39 -26.50 9.77
CA LEU A 191 -7.27 -25.59 9.96
C LEU A 191 -7.43 -24.31 9.11
N ALA A 192 -7.98 -24.43 7.91
CA ALA A 192 -8.31 -23.28 7.07
C ALA A 192 -9.27 -22.32 7.80
N PHE A 193 -10.35 -22.86 8.40
CA PHE A 193 -11.31 -22.05 9.15
C PHE A 193 -10.69 -21.35 10.36
N LYS A 194 -9.77 -21.99 11.09
CA LYS A 194 -9.03 -21.34 12.19
C LYS A 194 -8.26 -20.12 11.70
N TRP A 195 -7.60 -20.20 10.54
CA TRP A 195 -6.90 -19.08 9.93
C TRP A 195 -7.83 -17.96 9.46
N VAL A 196 -9.03 -18.32 8.96
CA VAL A 196 -10.06 -17.33 8.62
C VAL A 196 -10.49 -16.55 9.85
N VAL A 197 -10.75 -17.23 11.00
CA VAL A 197 -11.11 -16.57 12.26
C VAL A 197 -9.99 -15.64 12.74
N VAL A 198 -8.73 -16.08 12.67
CA VAL A 198 -7.57 -15.23 13.02
C VAL A 198 -7.53 -13.98 12.12
N ASN A 199 -7.72 -14.15 10.81
CA ASN A 199 -7.71 -13.02 9.87
C ASN A 199 -8.86 -12.04 10.15
N LEU A 200 -10.07 -12.55 10.43
CA LEU A 200 -11.23 -11.73 10.79
C LEU A 200 -10.97 -10.93 12.08
N ALA A 201 -10.41 -11.58 13.10
CA ALA A 201 -10.08 -10.92 14.36
C ALA A 201 -9.08 -9.77 14.16
N ILE A 202 -8.01 -10.02 13.41
CA ILE A 202 -7.00 -8.99 13.11
C ILE A 202 -7.62 -7.84 12.31
N SER A 203 -8.41 -8.15 11.27
CA SER A 203 -9.07 -7.15 10.46
C SER A 203 -10.03 -6.29 11.29
N ALA A 204 -10.81 -6.90 12.20
CA ALA A 204 -11.68 -6.20 13.10
C ALA A 204 -10.91 -5.26 14.05
N VAL A 205 -9.81 -5.75 14.66
CA VAL A 205 -8.95 -4.93 15.52
C VAL A 205 -8.35 -3.75 14.77
N VAL A 206 -7.85 -3.99 13.57
CA VAL A 206 -7.29 -2.92 12.71
C VAL A 206 -8.35 -1.89 12.39
N LEU A 207 -9.54 -2.29 11.94
CA LEU A 207 -10.63 -1.36 11.60
C LEU A 207 -11.13 -0.59 12.83
N LEU A 208 -11.23 -1.22 14.00
CA LEU A 208 -11.58 -0.54 15.24
C LEU A 208 -10.54 0.49 15.64
N ALA A 209 -9.26 0.13 15.60
CA ALA A 209 -8.16 1.05 15.90
C ALA A 209 -8.19 2.28 14.99
N VAL A 210 -8.44 2.06 13.70
CA VAL A 210 -8.60 3.12 12.71
C VAL A 210 -9.76 4.04 13.03
N ASN A 211 -10.96 3.50 13.25
CA ASN A 211 -12.15 4.28 13.56
C ASN A 211 -11.96 5.11 14.84
N LEU A 212 -11.27 4.57 15.84
CA LEU A 212 -10.95 5.29 17.07
C LEU A 212 -9.97 6.45 16.82
N LEU A 213 -8.96 6.27 15.98
CA LEU A 213 -8.02 7.33 15.61
C LEU A 213 -8.72 8.46 14.84
N GLU A 214 -9.56 8.13 13.87
CA GLU A 214 -10.34 9.12 13.11
C GLU A 214 -11.33 9.91 14.01
N LYS A 215 -12.00 9.22 14.93
CA LYS A 215 -12.94 9.86 15.86
C LYS A 215 -12.24 10.85 16.80
N ARG A 216 -11.05 10.50 17.28
CA ARG A 216 -10.23 11.37 18.15
C ARG A 216 -9.82 12.65 17.42
N GLU A 217 -9.47 12.59 16.16
CA GLU A 217 -9.12 13.77 15.36
C GLU A 217 -10.32 14.68 15.08
N ARG A 218 -11.50 14.11 14.84
CA ARG A 218 -12.74 14.90 14.66
C ARG A 218 -13.16 15.61 15.94
N GLY A 219 -12.94 15.00 17.10
CA GLY A 219 -13.24 15.60 18.41
C GLY A 219 -12.36 16.81 18.72
N VAL A 220 -11.07 16.73 18.44
CA VAL A 220 -10.14 17.85 18.62
C VAL A 220 -10.50 19.05 17.73
N ARG A 221 -11.01 18.82 16.52
CA ARG A 221 -11.42 19.91 15.61
C ARG A 221 -12.68 20.66 16.05
N LYS A 222 -13.63 19.97 16.72
CA LYS A 222 -14.83 20.62 17.28
C LYS A 222 -14.54 21.48 18.50
N ALA A 223 -13.43 21.29 19.17
CA ALA A 223 -13.03 22.08 20.33
C ALA A 223 -12.37 23.43 19.98
N TRP A 224 -12.08 23.68 18.69
CA TRP A 224 -11.43 24.92 18.20
C TRP A 224 -12.36 25.80 17.36
N HIS A 225 -13.65 25.47 17.28
CA HIS A 225 -14.73 26.25 16.71
C HIS A 225 -15.81 26.48 17.78
#